data_2dc1716ab1e10fdb912f420c657631cb
#
_entry.id   2dc1716ab1e10fdb912f420c657631cb
#
_cell.length_a   1.000
_cell.length_b   1.000
_cell.length_c   1.000
_cell.angle_alpha   90.00
_cell.angle_beta   90.00
_cell.angle_gamma   90.00
#
_symmetry.space_group_name_H-M   'P 1'
#
loop_
_entity.id
_entity.type
_entity.pdbx_description
1 polymer ?
#
loop_
_entity_poly.entity_id
_entity_poly.type
_entity_poly.pdbx_seq_one_letter_code
_entity_poly.pdbx_strand_id
1 'polypeptide(L)'
;MQTTRMRIGPGGFLMPYHHPAELANRVAMLDHLAQGRLNFGVAASGLPSDWAMFNVDGMSGQHREMTREALDIILRLWSDEPEFDYKGKFWHVTKTGTMLDTLASAHQAVPEAASADRRGRASARAPTR
;
A
#
# COMPACT_ATOMS: atom_id res chain seq x y z
N MET A 1 22.04 -0.90 12.24
CA MET A 1 20.99 -0.08 12.91
C MET A 1 21.38 0.15 14.37
N GLN A 2 21.20 1.38 14.86
CA GLN A 2 21.60 1.73 16.24
C GLN A 2 20.49 1.52 17.28
N THR A 3 19.30 1.09 16.87
CA THR A 3 18.15 0.86 17.77
C THR A 3 17.67 -0.58 17.69
N THR A 4 17.26 -1.13 18.85
CA THR A 4 16.79 -2.52 18.96
C THR A 4 15.29 -2.64 19.29
N ARG A 5 14.67 -1.58 19.81
CA ARG A 5 13.27 -1.60 20.26
C ARG A 5 12.35 -0.65 19.47
N MET A 6 12.90 0.39 18.84
CA MET A 6 12.08 1.36 18.13
C MET A 6 11.51 0.72 16.85
N ARG A 7 10.22 0.95 16.63
CA ARG A 7 9.64 0.72 15.30
C ARG A 7 10.03 1.89 14.40
N ILE A 8 10.20 1.57 13.13
CA ILE A 8 10.61 2.53 12.09
C ILE A 8 9.46 2.67 11.12
N GLY A 9 9.01 3.91 10.88
CA GLY A 9 8.00 4.21 9.88
C GLY A 9 8.48 5.39 9.07
N PRO A 10 8.84 5.22 7.79
CA PRO A 10 8.84 6.36 6.88
C PRO A 10 7.43 6.93 6.87
N GLY A 11 7.27 8.21 6.60
CA GLY A 11 5.95 8.78 6.34
C GLY A 11 5.18 7.96 5.29
N GLY A 12 3.92 8.26 5.01
CA GLY A 12 3.15 7.47 4.05
C GLY A 12 3.81 7.44 2.67
N PHE A 13 3.98 6.27 2.09
CA PHE A 13 4.35 6.13 0.69
C PHE A 13 3.21 6.64 -0.19
N LEU A 14 3.51 7.54 -1.11
CA LEU A 14 2.54 8.10 -2.05
C LEU A 14 2.33 7.09 -3.19
N MET A 15 1.40 6.18 -2.98
CA MET A 15 1.19 4.99 -3.81
C MET A 15 1.09 5.24 -5.32
N PRO A 16 0.43 6.34 -5.80
CA PRO A 16 0.31 6.59 -7.23
C PRO A 16 1.63 6.84 -7.96
N TYR A 17 2.69 7.15 -7.22
CA TYR A 17 3.99 7.53 -7.77
C TYR A 17 5.01 6.41 -7.76
N HIS A 18 4.62 5.22 -7.33
CA HIS A 18 5.47 4.05 -7.26
C HIS A 18 4.85 2.89 -8.05
N HIS A 19 5.69 2.13 -8.72
CA HIS A 19 5.23 0.85 -9.26
C HIS A 19 5.02 -0.13 -8.09
N PRO A 20 3.84 -0.76 -7.94
CA PRO A 20 3.50 -1.55 -6.75
C PRO A 20 4.47 -2.72 -6.52
N ALA A 21 4.94 -3.40 -7.55
CA ALA A 21 5.89 -4.50 -7.39
C ALA A 21 7.26 -4.02 -6.89
N GLU A 22 7.74 -2.88 -7.38
CA GLU A 22 9.00 -2.28 -6.92
C GLU A 22 8.88 -1.85 -5.46
N LEU A 23 7.78 -1.18 -5.12
CA LEU A 23 7.53 -0.74 -3.75
C LEU A 23 7.38 -1.92 -2.80
N ALA A 24 6.69 -3.00 -3.19
CA ALA A 24 6.56 -4.22 -2.40
C ALA A 24 7.93 -4.81 -2.06
N ASN A 25 8.82 -4.94 -3.03
CA ASN A 25 10.18 -5.45 -2.82
C ASN A 25 11.00 -4.54 -1.91
N ARG A 26 10.96 -3.23 -2.12
CA ARG A 26 11.68 -2.26 -1.30
C ARG A 26 11.22 -2.30 0.15
N VAL A 27 9.93 -2.35 0.39
CA VAL A 27 9.35 -2.42 1.74
C VAL A 27 9.69 -3.75 2.41
N ALA A 28 9.62 -4.87 1.68
CA ALA A 28 10.04 -6.17 2.20
C ALA A 28 11.51 -6.16 2.62
N MET A 29 12.40 -5.65 1.78
CA MET A 29 13.82 -5.50 2.13
C MET A 29 14.02 -4.64 3.38
N LEU A 30 13.33 -3.51 3.48
CA LEU A 30 13.40 -2.63 4.66
C LEU A 30 12.90 -3.33 5.92
N ASP A 31 11.86 -4.14 5.82
CA ASP A 31 11.32 -4.90 6.95
C ASP A 31 12.30 -5.97 7.44
N HIS A 32 12.97 -6.67 6.53
CA HIS A 32 14.06 -7.58 6.88
C HIS A 32 15.22 -6.87 7.57
N LEU A 33 15.68 -5.73 7.05
CA LEU A 33 16.72 -4.92 7.69
C LEU A 33 16.28 -4.37 9.05
N ALA A 34 15.00 -4.06 9.21
CA ALA A 34 14.40 -3.62 10.46
C ALA A 34 14.06 -4.77 11.42
N GLN A 35 14.25 -6.01 11.00
CA GLN A 35 13.90 -7.20 11.79
C GLN A 35 12.43 -7.19 12.24
N GLY A 36 11.52 -6.91 11.32
CA GLY A 36 10.09 -6.89 11.56
C GLY A 36 9.57 -5.66 12.31
N ARG A 37 10.35 -4.60 12.43
CA ARG A 37 9.99 -3.36 13.14
C ARG A 37 9.54 -2.22 12.23
N LEU A 38 9.30 -2.52 10.96
CA LEU A 38 8.82 -1.54 9.99
C LEU A 38 7.32 -1.28 10.18
N ASN A 39 6.92 -0.02 10.12
CA ASN A 39 5.53 0.40 9.94
C ASN A 39 5.36 0.87 8.49
N PHE A 40 4.50 0.19 7.75
CA PHE A 40 4.20 0.55 6.37
C PHE A 40 3.01 1.51 6.32
N GLY A 41 3.29 2.79 6.08
CA GLY A 41 2.27 3.82 5.88
C GLY A 41 1.97 4.02 4.39
N VAL A 42 0.71 4.23 4.04
CA VAL A 42 0.27 4.48 2.65
C VAL A 42 -0.54 5.76 2.55
N ALA A 43 -0.38 6.47 1.43
CA ALA A 43 -1.11 7.69 1.14
C ALA A 43 -1.36 7.85 -0.37
N ALA A 44 -2.39 8.62 -0.71
CA ALA A 44 -2.77 8.86 -2.11
C ALA A 44 -2.16 10.13 -2.71
N SER A 45 -1.46 10.94 -1.90
CA SER A 45 -1.13 12.34 -2.16
C SER A 45 -2.37 13.27 -2.21
N GLY A 46 -2.14 14.53 -1.92
CA GLY A 46 -3.17 15.58 -1.95
C GLY A 46 -2.67 16.89 -2.55
N LEU A 47 -1.44 16.90 -3.10
CA LEU A 47 -0.80 18.12 -3.61
C LEU A 47 -0.91 18.21 -5.13
N PRO A 48 -1.51 19.28 -5.67
CA PRO A 48 -1.60 19.50 -7.12
C PRO A 48 -0.25 19.53 -7.83
N SER A 49 0.82 20.01 -7.16
CA SER A 49 2.18 19.99 -7.67
C SER A 49 2.68 18.57 -7.95
N ASP A 50 2.37 17.64 -7.05
CA ASP A 50 2.79 16.25 -7.19
C ASP A 50 2.01 15.59 -8.34
N TRP A 51 0.70 15.86 -8.44
CA TRP A 51 -0.11 15.35 -9.54
C TRP A 51 0.43 15.78 -10.90
N ALA A 52 0.80 17.05 -11.02
CA ALA A 52 1.41 17.58 -12.26
C ALA A 52 2.77 16.93 -12.54
N MET A 53 3.61 16.78 -11.53
CA MET A 53 4.94 16.19 -11.66
C MET A 53 4.91 14.74 -12.14
N PHE A 54 3.96 13.94 -11.63
CA PHE A 54 3.84 12.52 -11.93
C PHE A 54 2.76 12.20 -12.97
N ASN A 55 2.17 13.22 -13.60
CA ASN A 55 1.11 13.09 -14.60
C ASN A 55 -0.07 12.22 -14.11
N VAL A 56 -0.53 12.47 -12.89
CA VAL A 56 -1.68 11.80 -12.27
C VAL A 56 -2.85 12.78 -12.21
N ASP A 57 -4.03 12.36 -12.65
CA ASP A 57 -5.22 13.20 -12.55
C ASP A 57 -5.82 13.13 -11.13
N GLY A 58 -5.33 14.03 -10.27
CA GLY A 58 -5.82 14.14 -8.90
C GLY A 58 -7.22 14.73 -8.80
N MET A 59 -7.65 15.55 -9.77
CA MET A 59 -8.97 16.19 -9.77
C MET A 59 -10.09 15.18 -10.03
N SER A 60 -9.88 14.20 -10.91
CA SER A 60 -10.84 13.11 -11.17
C SER A 60 -10.89 12.07 -10.06
N GLY A 61 -9.95 12.11 -9.11
CA GLY A 61 -9.81 11.07 -8.08
C GLY A 61 -8.99 9.86 -8.50
N GLN A 62 -8.35 9.89 -9.68
CA GLN A 62 -7.51 8.81 -10.20
C GLN A 62 -6.45 8.37 -9.18
N HIS A 63 -5.81 9.31 -8.48
CA HIS A 63 -4.81 9.02 -7.45
C HIS A 63 -5.33 8.09 -6.34
N ARG A 64 -6.63 8.17 -5.99
CA ARG A 64 -7.25 7.31 -4.98
C ARG A 64 -7.52 5.91 -5.53
N GLU A 65 -7.95 5.81 -6.78
CA GLU A 65 -8.13 4.51 -7.44
C GLU A 65 -6.78 3.80 -7.60
N MET A 66 -5.76 4.51 -8.06
CA MET A 66 -4.38 4.00 -8.12
C MET A 66 -3.90 3.51 -6.76
N THR A 67 -4.12 4.26 -5.69
CA THR A 67 -3.74 3.86 -4.34
C THR A 67 -4.38 2.54 -3.93
N ARG A 68 -5.68 2.35 -4.19
CA ARG A 68 -6.38 1.10 -3.86
C ARG A 68 -5.83 -0.06 -4.65
N GLU A 69 -5.68 0.10 -5.97
CA GLU A 69 -5.15 -0.94 -6.84
C GLU A 69 -3.71 -1.31 -6.46
N ALA A 70 -2.84 -0.32 -6.21
CA ALA A 70 -1.47 -0.57 -5.77
C ALA A 70 -1.41 -1.31 -4.44
N LEU A 71 -2.25 -0.94 -3.47
CA LEU A 71 -2.29 -1.61 -2.17
C LEU A 71 -2.77 -3.07 -2.30
N ASP A 72 -3.81 -3.32 -3.10
CA ASP A 72 -4.29 -4.67 -3.36
C ASP A 72 -3.20 -5.55 -3.99
N ILE A 73 -2.45 -5.00 -4.96
CA ILE A 73 -1.32 -5.70 -5.58
C ILE A 73 -0.23 -6.00 -4.55
N ILE A 74 0.16 -5.03 -3.75
CA ILE A 74 1.23 -5.19 -2.74
C ILE A 74 0.86 -6.25 -1.72
N LEU A 75 -0.36 -6.20 -1.18
CA LEU A 75 -0.84 -7.18 -0.20
C LEU A 75 -0.89 -8.60 -0.80
N ARG A 76 -1.26 -8.71 -2.06
CA ARG A 76 -1.27 -9.99 -2.76
C ARG A 76 0.15 -10.49 -3.06
N LEU A 77 1.08 -9.59 -3.39
CA LEU A 77 2.49 -9.96 -3.55
C LEU A 77 3.10 -10.51 -2.26
N TRP A 78 2.66 -10.02 -1.11
CA TRP A 78 3.10 -10.49 0.21
C TRP A 78 2.30 -11.68 0.76
N SER A 79 1.28 -12.14 0.06
CA SER A 79 0.53 -13.33 0.47
C SER A 79 1.28 -14.62 0.11
N ASP A 80 0.84 -15.74 0.70
CA ASP A 80 1.40 -17.06 0.45
C ASP A 80 1.06 -17.62 -0.96
N GLU A 81 0.33 -16.85 -1.78
CA GLU A 81 0.03 -17.23 -3.16
C GLU A 81 1.35 -17.33 -3.97
N PRO A 82 1.69 -18.51 -4.50
CA PRO A 82 3.03 -18.73 -5.05
C PRO A 82 3.27 -17.94 -6.32
N GLU A 83 2.31 -17.94 -7.22
CA GLU A 83 2.39 -17.24 -8.52
C GLU A 83 1.02 -16.70 -8.92
N PHE A 84 0.99 -15.51 -9.52
CA PHE A 84 -0.23 -14.95 -10.10
C PHE A 84 0.08 -13.92 -11.18
N ASP A 85 -0.91 -13.67 -12.02
CA ASP A 85 -0.93 -12.60 -12.99
C ASP A 85 -2.09 -11.63 -12.65
N TYR A 86 -1.75 -10.37 -12.35
CA TYR A 86 -2.70 -9.33 -12.00
C TYR A 86 -2.81 -8.33 -13.15
N LYS A 87 -3.99 -8.24 -13.75
CA LYS A 87 -4.30 -7.28 -14.82
C LYS A 87 -5.27 -6.23 -14.29
N GLY A 88 -4.70 -5.13 -13.80
CA GLY A 88 -5.45 -4.02 -13.25
C GLY A 88 -5.77 -2.93 -14.28
N LYS A 89 -6.36 -1.86 -13.79
CA LYS A 89 -6.64 -0.65 -14.59
C LYS A 89 -5.38 0.15 -14.85
N PHE A 90 -4.46 0.20 -13.88
CA PHE A 90 -3.25 1.02 -13.91
C PHE A 90 -1.98 0.19 -14.02
N TRP A 91 -1.97 -1.02 -13.47
CA TRP A 91 -0.79 -1.87 -13.47
C TRP A 91 -1.11 -3.30 -13.92
N HIS A 92 -0.10 -3.87 -14.57
CA HIS A 92 -0.06 -5.30 -14.83
C HIS A 92 1.15 -5.86 -14.09
N VAL A 93 0.94 -6.83 -13.20
CA VAL A 93 1.98 -7.39 -12.34
C VAL A 93 1.89 -8.91 -12.32
N THR A 94 3.01 -9.55 -12.59
CA THR A 94 3.16 -11.00 -12.50
C THR A 94 4.05 -11.35 -11.31
N LYS A 95 3.53 -12.11 -10.34
CA LYS A 95 4.34 -12.68 -9.24
C LYS A 95 4.99 -13.97 -9.73
N THR A 96 6.28 -14.08 -9.52
CA THR A 96 7.06 -15.31 -9.74
C THR A 96 7.56 -15.84 -8.40
N GLY A 97 7.86 -17.14 -8.32
CA GLY A 97 8.28 -17.81 -7.08
C GLY A 97 9.61 -17.34 -6.47
N THR A 98 10.27 -16.35 -7.10
CA THR A 98 11.56 -15.80 -6.62
C THR A 98 11.42 -14.49 -5.84
N MET A 99 10.20 -14.00 -5.60
CA MET A 99 10.00 -12.75 -4.86
C MET A 99 10.32 -12.91 -3.38
N LEU A 100 10.92 -11.87 -2.80
CA LEU A 100 11.18 -11.78 -1.36
C LEU A 100 9.87 -11.60 -0.58
N ASP A 101 9.62 -12.49 0.37
CA ASP A 101 8.50 -12.36 1.30
C ASP A 101 8.80 -11.34 2.41
N THR A 102 7.76 -10.71 2.95
CA THR A 102 7.88 -9.86 4.14
C THR A 102 7.93 -10.70 5.41
N LEU A 103 8.53 -10.15 6.46
CA LEU A 103 8.35 -10.68 7.80
C LEU A 103 6.91 -10.39 8.28
N ALA A 104 6.37 -11.27 9.14
CA ALA A 104 4.96 -11.22 9.56
C ALA A 104 4.47 -9.87 10.10
N SER A 105 5.36 -9.01 10.55
CA SER A 105 5.03 -7.67 11.07
C SER A 105 4.60 -6.68 10.00
N ALA A 106 5.02 -6.82 8.75
CA ALA A 106 4.59 -5.93 7.67
C ALA A 106 3.09 -6.13 7.34
N HIS A 107 2.57 -7.35 7.48
CA HIS A 107 1.14 -7.62 7.33
C HIS A 107 0.25 -6.95 8.40
N GLN A 108 0.81 -6.64 9.58
CA GLN A 108 0.07 -5.98 10.67
C GLN A 108 0.05 -4.45 10.53
N ALA A 109 0.83 -3.90 9.63
CA ALA A 109 1.04 -2.46 9.49
C ALA A 109 0.08 -1.78 8.50
N VAL A 110 -0.96 -2.48 8.00
CA VAL A 110 -2.02 -1.83 7.21
C VAL A 110 -2.87 -0.99 8.17
N PRO A 111 -2.81 0.35 8.11
CA PRO A 111 -3.46 1.17 9.11
C PRO A 111 -4.98 1.03 9.06
N GLU A 112 -5.60 1.12 10.23
CA GLU A 112 -7.05 1.25 10.46
C GLU A 112 -7.75 2.31 9.57
N ALA A 113 -7.03 3.21 8.93
CA ALA A 113 -7.56 4.20 8.00
C ALA A 113 -8.33 3.59 6.82
N ALA A 114 -7.95 2.39 6.36
CA ALA A 114 -8.70 1.67 5.34
C ALA A 114 -9.99 1.04 5.89
N SER A 115 -10.07 0.79 7.21
CA SER A 115 -11.24 0.23 7.89
C SER A 115 -12.23 1.30 8.36
N ALA A 116 -11.78 2.54 8.57
CA ALA A 116 -12.63 3.66 8.98
C ALA A 116 -13.64 4.03 7.88
N ASP A 117 -13.26 3.94 6.61
CA ASP A 117 -14.18 4.21 5.49
C ASP A 117 -15.30 3.14 5.38
N ARG A 118 -15.04 1.90 5.79
CA ARG A 118 -16.08 0.87 5.84
C ARG A 118 -17.07 1.06 6.99
N ARG A 119 -16.61 1.56 8.15
CA ARG A 119 -17.48 1.84 9.31
C ARG A 119 -18.34 3.11 9.09
N GLY A 120 -17.81 4.12 8.44
CA GLY A 120 -18.57 5.32 8.07
C GLY A 120 -19.72 5.05 7.10
N ARG A 121 -19.57 4.09 6.18
CA ARG A 121 -20.66 3.69 5.25
C ARG A 121 -21.72 2.80 5.87
N ALA A 122 -21.39 2.05 6.92
CA ALA A 122 -22.37 1.23 7.64
C ALA A 122 -23.30 2.06 8.53
N SER A 123 -22.81 3.17 9.10
CA SER A 123 -23.58 4.08 9.96
C SER A 123 -24.53 5.03 9.19
N ALA A 124 -24.31 5.26 7.90
CA ALA A 124 -25.11 6.15 7.09
C ALA A 124 -26.40 5.50 6.52
N ARG A 125 -26.68 4.24 6.85
CA ARG A 125 -27.85 3.48 6.39
C ARG A 125 -28.78 3.08 7.54
N ALA A 126 -29.21 4.02 8.35
CA ALA A 126 -30.36 3.82 9.23
C ALA A 126 -31.62 4.43 8.55
N PRO A 127 -32.69 3.68 8.34
CA PRO A 127 -33.90 4.22 7.75
C PRO A 127 -34.61 5.06 8.80
N THR A 128 -34.89 6.32 8.45
CA THR A 128 -35.87 7.14 9.15
C THR A 128 -37.25 6.52 8.94
N ARG A 129 -37.92 6.25 10.04
CA ARG A 129 -39.37 6.05 10.08
C ARG A 129 -40.06 7.39 10.10
#